data_adeb4829ce5fd802e2e7658a559f8ef9
#
_entry.id   adeb4829ce5fd802e2e7658a559f8ef9
#
_cell.length_a   1.000
_cell.length_b   1.000
_cell.length_c   1.000
_cell.angle_alpha   90.00
_cell.angle_beta   90.00
_cell.angle_gamma   90.00
#
_symmetry.space_group_name_H-M   'P 1'
#
loop_
_entity.id
_entity.type
_entity.pdbx_description
1 polymer ?
#
loop_
_entity_poly.entity_id
_entity_poly.type
_entity_poly.pdbx_seq_one_letter_code
_entity_poly.pdbx_strand_id
1 'polypeptide(L)'
;MIRFDEKTFMDEMARLREKEFLKRVKAYDDRVATNMIQHGYKRVDSSERTVLFTFGEMTFSRNRWRKGKNTRYPVDEWLGLKPYIRYSPELILHMAKHASKLSYREVCRTIQTAYDLLVTKDAVLKAVKVAGRLFSEREQYRFLLEEEQPQKIQADKIYLEGDGVMLKTTSGGDERHNTDLAHFLVHTGTKKVGKNRYILQNKHEIIHTNYETAREELLDYLYNHFEITDKTLLITNSDNGKGYTKRVFQEIKKALGIKKHEHFWDAYHLNEQVKNFLKSYPEPLQNLAFKALQTHRKDLLSTVFDTVESLIQSDEEYDRFYAFRQKLFNHFKETKPPKLRGLSSQGIGVMESQHRKVTYRMKHRGMYWSVKGACAMAKMILLERIDQLEELFFGDWRRQYQYYQVNRLSAGHLVNHYPHKAVIRKKRILW
;
A
#
# COMPACT_ATOMS: atom_id res chain seq x y z
N MET A 1 15.42 34.76 40.76
CA MET A 1 15.11 33.35 40.57
C MET A 1 15.84 32.86 39.31
N ILE A 2 16.83 31.95 39.45
CA ILE A 2 17.58 31.42 38.28
C ILE A 2 16.61 30.50 37.50
N ARG A 3 16.37 30.85 36.26
CA ARG A 3 15.50 30.02 35.35
C ARG A 3 16.25 28.72 35.01
N PHE A 4 15.56 27.60 35.07
CA PHE A 4 16.10 26.31 34.59
C PHE A 4 16.50 26.43 33.10
N ASP A 5 17.73 26.04 32.78
CA ASP A 5 18.24 26.05 31.41
C ASP A 5 18.07 24.67 30.79
N GLU A 6 16.99 24.52 30.00
CA GLU A 6 16.67 23.29 29.28
C GLU A 6 17.77 22.89 28.28
N LYS A 7 18.46 23.88 27.66
CA LYS A 7 19.49 23.58 26.67
C LYS A 7 20.70 22.93 27.32
N THR A 8 21.21 23.52 28.40
CA THR A 8 22.33 22.95 29.17
C THR A 8 21.99 21.56 29.68
N PHE A 9 20.77 21.36 30.19
CA PHE A 9 20.30 20.03 30.63
C PHE A 9 20.27 19.02 29.49
N MET A 10 19.78 19.39 28.28
CA MET A 10 19.75 18.51 27.12
C MET A 10 21.17 18.15 26.65
N ASP A 11 22.12 19.08 26.69
CA ASP A 11 23.52 18.81 26.36
C ASP A 11 24.17 17.82 27.34
N GLU A 12 23.89 17.95 28.64
CA GLU A 12 24.36 17.02 29.67
C GLU A 12 23.77 15.61 29.43
N MET A 13 22.48 15.53 29.16
CA MET A 13 21.81 14.26 28.85
C MET A 13 22.35 13.62 27.57
N ALA A 14 22.70 14.42 26.56
CA ALA A 14 23.34 13.91 25.34
C ALA A 14 24.71 13.27 25.64
N ARG A 15 25.54 13.91 26.44
CA ARG A 15 26.85 13.34 26.87
C ARG A 15 26.70 12.05 27.68
N LEU A 16 25.71 11.98 28.58
CA LEU A 16 25.44 10.76 29.34
C LEU A 16 24.97 9.61 28.45
N ARG A 17 24.11 9.89 27.48
CA ARG A 17 23.66 8.90 26.49
C ARG A 17 24.81 8.37 25.66
N GLU A 18 25.67 9.26 25.15
CA GLU A 18 26.86 8.85 24.39
C GLU A 18 27.79 7.94 25.22
N LYS A 19 28.11 8.35 26.44
CA LYS A 19 28.95 7.57 27.35
C LYS A 19 28.36 6.17 27.61
N GLU A 20 27.08 6.09 27.90
CA GLU A 20 26.39 4.81 28.15
C GLU A 20 26.35 3.94 26.89
N PHE A 21 26.11 4.54 25.71
CA PHE A 21 26.12 3.83 24.43
C PHE A 21 27.51 3.22 24.14
N LEU A 22 28.57 4.02 24.25
CA LEU A 22 29.94 3.56 24.02
C LEU A 22 30.34 2.46 25.01
N LYS A 23 29.94 2.56 26.27
CA LYS A 23 30.14 1.50 27.28
C LYS A 23 29.47 0.19 26.86
N ARG A 24 28.23 0.24 26.38
CA ARG A 24 27.48 -0.96 25.92
C ARG A 24 28.10 -1.57 24.68
N VAL A 25 28.52 -0.74 23.70
CA VAL A 25 29.21 -1.20 22.48
C VAL A 25 30.48 -1.94 22.84
N LYS A 26 31.33 -1.35 23.72
CA LYS A 26 32.57 -1.99 24.19
C LYS A 26 32.31 -3.30 24.92
N ALA A 27 31.38 -3.31 25.86
CA ALA A 27 31.03 -4.51 26.61
C ALA A 27 30.49 -5.63 25.70
N TYR A 28 29.74 -5.28 24.63
CA TYR A 28 29.31 -6.27 23.65
C TYR A 28 30.46 -6.80 22.81
N ASP A 29 31.33 -5.92 22.31
CA ASP A 29 32.49 -6.29 21.47
C ASP A 29 33.45 -7.19 22.24
N ASP A 30 33.73 -6.91 23.52
CA ASP A 30 34.54 -7.74 24.41
C ASP A 30 33.89 -9.12 24.65
N ARG A 31 32.58 -9.16 24.91
CA ARG A 31 31.86 -10.41 25.16
C ARG A 31 31.80 -11.32 23.91
N VAL A 32 31.56 -10.74 22.74
CA VAL A 32 31.42 -11.51 21.50
C VAL A 32 32.77 -12.05 20.98
N ALA A 33 33.88 -11.48 21.43
CA ALA A 33 35.22 -11.90 21.02
C ALA A 33 35.49 -13.39 21.30
N THR A 34 35.12 -13.89 22.50
CA THR A 34 35.25 -15.31 22.84
C THR A 34 34.46 -16.21 21.89
N ASN A 35 33.25 -15.84 21.59
CA ASN A 35 32.40 -16.60 20.64
C ASN A 35 32.99 -16.61 19.23
N MET A 36 33.51 -15.48 18.74
CA MET A 36 34.17 -15.40 17.43
C MET A 36 35.38 -16.30 17.33
N ILE A 37 36.21 -16.35 18.38
CA ILE A 37 37.39 -17.23 18.45
C ILE A 37 36.97 -18.72 18.43
N GLN A 38 35.97 -19.10 19.21
CA GLN A 38 35.42 -20.47 19.24
C GLN A 38 34.88 -20.91 17.88
N HIS A 39 34.31 -19.99 17.09
CA HIS A 39 33.87 -20.28 15.72
C HIS A 39 34.96 -20.21 14.69
N GLY A 40 36.24 -20.06 15.09
CA GLY A 40 37.40 -20.07 14.22
C GLY A 40 37.65 -18.77 13.45
N TYR A 41 37.10 -17.66 13.91
CA TYR A 41 37.43 -16.32 13.37
C TYR A 41 38.67 -15.78 14.05
N LYS A 42 39.47 -15.03 13.30
CA LYS A 42 40.64 -14.27 13.82
C LYS A 42 40.30 -12.77 13.76
N ARG A 43 40.66 -12.04 14.80
CA ARG A 43 40.59 -10.58 14.81
C ARG A 43 41.62 -10.03 13.85
N VAL A 44 41.20 -9.12 12.96
CA VAL A 44 42.06 -8.50 11.96
C VAL A 44 42.58 -7.14 12.43
N ASP A 45 41.59 -6.25 12.73
CA ASP A 45 41.85 -4.89 13.18
C ASP A 45 40.60 -4.35 13.90
N SER A 46 40.73 -3.09 14.33
CA SER A 46 39.62 -2.29 14.85
C SER A 46 39.51 -1.05 14.01
N SER A 47 38.27 -0.63 13.77
CA SER A 47 37.96 0.58 12.99
C SER A 47 36.82 1.37 13.58
N GLU A 48 36.91 2.68 13.46
CA GLU A 48 35.82 3.56 13.86
C GLU A 48 34.69 3.61 12.83
N ARG A 49 33.49 3.85 13.32
CA ARG A 49 32.29 4.04 12.52
C ARG A 49 31.42 5.12 13.12
N THR A 50 31.01 6.08 12.30
CA THR A 50 30.05 7.12 12.67
C THR A 50 28.66 6.79 12.09
N VAL A 51 27.65 6.79 12.93
CA VAL A 51 26.25 6.48 12.58
C VAL A 51 25.31 7.44 13.29
N LEU A 52 24.31 7.92 12.57
CA LEU A 52 23.21 8.71 13.12
C LEU A 52 22.14 7.75 13.67
N PHE A 53 21.89 7.84 14.97
CA PHE A 53 20.79 7.18 15.67
C PHE A 53 19.71 8.19 16.01
N THR A 54 18.54 7.75 16.41
CA THR A 54 17.45 8.64 16.86
C THR A 54 17.81 9.46 18.10
N PHE A 55 18.88 9.08 18.81
CA PHE A 55 19.37 9.75 20.02
C PHE A 55 20.70 10.52 19.83
N GLY A 56 21.17 10.67 18.61
CA GLY A 56 22.38 11.45 18.30
C GLY A 56 23.29 10.79 17.26
N GLU A 57 24.31 11.55 16.84
CA GLU A 57 25.41 11.02 16.04
C GLU A 57 26.43 10.37 16.97
N MET A 58 26.74 9.08 16.70
CA MET A 58 27.64 8.27 17.52
C MET A 58 28.82 7.78 16.72
N THR A 59 30.03 8.04 17.20
CA THR A 59 31.27 7.45 16.66
C THR A 59 31.78 6.40 17.63
N PHE A 60 31.89 5.17 17.16
CA PHE A 60 32.31 4.03 17.99
C PHE A 60 33.30 3.13 17.27
N SER A 61 34.19 2.54 18.04
CA SER A 61 35.15 1.55 17.57
C SER A 61 34.52 0.17 17.53
N ARG A 62 34.88 -0.65 16.54
CA ARG A 62 34.41 -2.03 16.38
C ARG A 62 35.48 -2.94 15.77
N ASN A 63 35.52 -4.19 16.21
CA ASN A 63 36.48 -5.18 15.74
C ASN A 63 36.00 -5.82 14.43
N ARG A 64 36.96 -5.99 13.50
CA ARG A 64 36.78 -6.77 12.27
C ARG A 64 37.32 -8.18 12.48
N TRP A 65 36.50 -9.16 12.17
CA TRP A 65 36.79 -10.57 12.31
C TRP A 65 36.80 -11.27 10.95
N ARG A 66 37.73 -12.22 10.73
CA ARG A 66 37.86 -12.93 9.47
C ARG A 66 38.04 -14.42 9.66
N LYS A 67 37.34 -15.24 8.82
CA LYS A 67 37.51 -16.68 8.69
C LYS A 67 37.52 -17.02 7.20
N GLY A 68 38.69 -17.37 6.64
CA GLY A 68 38.87 -17.56 5.19
C GLY A 68 38.49 -16.27 4.42
N LYS A 69 37.51 -16.36 3.52
CA LYS A 69 36.99 -15.21 2.76
C LYS A 69 35.90 -14.42 3.51
N ASN A 70 35.33 -14.96 4.59
CA ASN A 70 34.26 -14.34 5.33
C ASN A 70 34.75 -13.27 6.32
N THR A 71 34.25 -12.06 6.19
CA THR A 71 34.51 -10.94 7.11
C THR A 71 33.26 -10.59 7.85
N ARG A 72 33.32 -10.40 9.17
CA ARG A 72 32.21 -10.02 10.02
C ARG A 72 32.58 -8.83 10.91
N TYR A 73 31.56 -8.04 11.23
CA TYR A 73 31.58 -6.95 12.21
C TYR A 73 30.48 -7.19 13.22
N PRO A 74 30.69 -7.98 14.29
CA PRO A 74 29.64 -8.37 15.22
C PRO A 74 28.89 -7.19 15.86
N VAL A 75 29.58 -6.09 16.13
CA VAL A 75 28.95 -4.86 16.64
C VAL A 75 27.97 -4.29 15.64
N ASP A 76 28.32 -4.21 14.34
CA ASP A 76 27.40 -3.73 13.30
C ASP A 76 26.18 -4.66 13.18
N GLU A 77 26.42 -5.98 13.24
CA GLU A 77 25.34 -6.98 13.19
C GLU A 77 24.38 -6.84 14.38
N TRP A 78 24.93 -6.66 15.59
CA TRP A 78 24.13 -6.43 16.80
C TRP A 78 23.31 -5.13 16.75
N LEU A 79 23.89 -4.05 16.21
CA LEU A 79 23.21 -2.77 16.00
C LEU A 79 22.29 -2.78 14.77
N GLY A 80 22.19 -3.88 14.04
CA GLY A 80 21.37 -3.99 12.82
C GLY A 80 21.90 -3.13 11.64
N LEU A 81 23.19 -2.72 11.70
CA LEU A 81 23.78 -1.81 10.73
C LEU A 81 24.27 -2.58 9.49
N LYS A 82 23.89 -2.12 8.31
CA LYS A 82 24.39 -2.66 7.04
C LYS A 82 25.66 -1.92 6.60
N PRO A 83 26.54 -2.56 5.80
CA PRO A 83 27.71 -1.91 5.23
C PRO A 83 27.35 -0.59 4.53
N TYR A 84 28.20 0.43 4.70
CA TYR A 84 28.08 1.76 4.06
C TYR A 84 26.81 2.57 4.39
N ILE A 85 25.98 2.14 5.32
CA ILE A 85 24.82 2.91 5.79
C ILE A 85 25.21 3.72 7.03
N ARG A 86 24.96 5.04 6.99
CA ARG A 86 25.25 5.99 8.08
C ARG A 86 24.06 6.27 9.00
N TYR A 87 22.95 5.56 8.84
CA TYR A 87 21.71 5.75 9.59
C TYR A 87 21.30 4.46 10.28
N SER A 88 20.90 4.55 11.53
CA SER A 88 20.37 3.40 12.25
C SER A 88 19.07 2.89 11.61
N PRO A 89 18.72 1.59 11.74
CA PRO A 89 17.46 1.06 11.23
C PRO A 89 16.23 1.83 11.75
N GLU A 90 16.27 2.26 13.00
CA GLU A 90 15.20 3.03 13.64
C GLU A 90 15.04 4.43 13.02
N LEU A 91 16.15 5.14 12.78
CA LEU A 91 16.11 6.44 12.11
C LEU A 91 15.61 6.31 10.67
N ILE A 92 15.97 5.21 9.98
CA ILE A 92 15.44 4.90 8.63
C ILE A 92 13.92 4.72 8.69
N LEU A 93 13.40 3.97 9.67
CA LEU A 93 11.96 3.82 9.87
C LEU A 93 11.28 5.17 10.14
N HIS A 94 11.85 6.01 11.02
CA HIS A 94 11.30 7.34 11.31
C HIS A 94 11.26 8.23 10.07
N MET A 95 12.32 8.24 9.27
CA MET A 95 12.32 8.93 7.97
C MET A 95 11.22 8.40 7.04
N ALA A 96 11.02 7.10 6.98
CA ALA A 96 9.97 6.48 6.17
C ALA A 96 8.57 6.83 6.68
N LYS A 97 8.31 6.72 8.00
CA LYS A 97 7.05 7.12 8.64
C LYS A 97 6.69 8.58 8.32
N HIS A 98 7.63 9.50 8.49
CA HIS A 98 7.39 10.90 8.16
C HIS A 98 7.21 11.13 6.65
N ALA A 99 7.95 10.42 5.79
CA ALA A 99 7.84 10.55 4.34
C ALA A 99 6.46 10.13 3.80
N SER A 100 5.75 9.23 4.47
CA SER A 100 4.38 8.84 4.12
C SER A 100 3.37 9.99 4.30
N LYS A 101 3.70 11.01 5.11
CA LYS A 101 2.82 12.14 5.46
C LYS A 101 3.33 13.47 4.90
N LEU A 102 4.65 13.68 4.88
CA LEU A 102 5.32 14.94 4.62
C LEU A 102 6.17 14.89 3.35
N SER A 103 6.47 16.05 2.75
CA SER A 103 7.49 16.15 1.71
C SER A 103 8.88 15.83 2.27
N TYR A 104 9.83 15.41 1.43
CA TYR A 104 11.19 15.09 1.91
C TYR A 104 11.91 16.27 2.58
N ARG A 105 11.62 17.51 2.15
CA ARG A 105 12.15 18.72 2.80
C ARG A 105 11.58 18.91 4.20
N GLU A 106 10.28 18.70 4.35
CA GLU A 106 9.60 18.76 5.65
C GLU A 106 10.07 17.64 6.57
N VAL A 107 10.30 16.43 6.05
CA VAL A 107 10.92 15.34 6.85
C VAL A 107 12.28 15.75 7.39
N CYS A 108 13.16 16.35 6.57
CA CYS A 108 14.46 16.82 7.05
C CYS A 108 14.31 17.83 8.21
N ARG A 109 13.38 18.78 8.09
CA ARG A 109 13.09 19.76 9.16
C ARG A 109 12.54 19.08 10.41
N THR A 110 11.60 18.13 10.24
CA THR A 110 11.00 17.40 11.37
C THR A 110 12.06 16.60 12.13
N ILE A 111 12.95 15.90 11.41
CA ILE A 111 14.05 15.14 12.03
C ILE A 111 15.01 16.09 12.75
N GLN A 112 15.34 17.24 12.16
CA GLN A 112 16.18 18.25 12.81
C GLN A 112 15.53 18.77 14.09
N THR A 113 14.25 19.11 14.06
CA THR A 113 13.54 19.64 15.24
C THR A 113 13.35 18.60 16.33
N ALA A 114 13.06 17.35 15.96
CA ALA A 114 12.72 16.29 16.92
C ALA A 114 13.95 15.61 17.53
N TYR A 115 15.05 15.51 16.80
CA TYR A 115 16.23 14.72 17.19
C TYR A 115 17.53 15.50 17.18
N ASP A 116 17.48 16.78 16.78
CA ASP A 116 18.68 17.62 16.53
C ASP A 116 19.68 16.98 15.55
N LEU A 117 19.16 16.31 14.51
CA LEU A 117 19.93 15.60 13.51
C LEU A 117 19.78 16.23 12.12
N LEU A 118 20.89 16.40 11.44
CA LEU A 118 20.89 16.86 10.05
C LEU A 118 20.83 15.65 9.10
N VAL A 119 19.70 15.52 8.40
CA VAL A 119 19.51 14.54 7.33
C VAL A 119 19.22 15.23 6.01
N THR A 120 19.61 14.61 4.91
CA THR A 120 19.40 15.14 3.56
C THR A 120 18.15 14.54 2.91
N LYS A 121 17.62 15.18 1.87
CA LYS A 121 16.53 14.63 1.06
C LYS A 121 16.88 13.26 0.46
N ASP A 122 18.15 13.06 0.11
CA ASP A 122 18.65 11.79 -0.42
C ASP A 122 18.64 10.68 0.64
N ALA A 123 18.89 11.03 1.91
CA ALA A 123 18.73 10.08 3.01
C ALA A 123 17.27 9.64 3.18
N VAL A 124 16.33 10.59 3.11
CA VAL A 124 14.89 10.28 3.13
C VAL A 124 14.49 9.43 1.92
N LEU A 125 14.98 9.76 0.72
CA LEU A 125 14.75 8.93 -0.47
C LEU A 125 15.31 7.52 -0.30
N LYS A 126 16.49 7.36 0.30
CA LYS A 126 17.08 6.04 0.62
C LYS A 126 16.19 5.27 1.60
N ALA A 127 15.62 5.92 2.61
CA ALA A 127 14.69 5.27 3.54
C ALA A 127 13.43 4.74 2.81
N VAL A 128 12.84 5.53 1.89
CA VAL A 128 11.72 5.08 1.04
C VAL A 128 12.14 3.91 0.14
N LYS A 129 13.35 3.95 -0.44
CA LYS A 129 13.88 2.82 -1.23
C LYS A 129 14.08 1.55 -0.39
N VAL A 130 14.47 1.68 0.88
CA VAL A 130 14.55 0.55 1.82
C VAL A 130 13.17 -0.05 2.02
N ALA A 131 12.14 0.77 2.30
CA ALA A 131 10.77 0.29 2.40
C ALA A 131 10.31 -0.43 1.12
N GLY A 132 10.57 0.15 -0.06
CA GLY A 132 10.26 -0.47 -1.36
C GLY A 132 10.91 -1.85 -1.53
N ARG A 133 12.15 -2.02 -1.10
CA ARG A 133 12.82 -3.33 -1.11
C ARG A 133 12.17 -4.31 -0.14
N LEU A 134 11.85 -3.86 1.08
CA LEU A 134 11.18 -4.71 2.07
C LEU A 134 9.80 -5.18 1.59
N PHE A 135 9.04 -4.34 0.88
CA PHE A 135 7.81 -4.77 0.22
C PHE A 135 8.06 -5.89 -0.79
N SER A 136 9.09 -5.75 -1.64
CA SER A 136 9.42 -6.79 -2.61
C SER A 136 9.89 -8.09 -1.95
N GLU A 137 10.64 -8.01 -0.85
CA GLU A 137 11.07 -9.17 -0.07
C GLU A 137 9.85 -9.85 0.61
N ARG A 138 8.94 -9.06 1.20
CA ARG A 138 7.71 -9.57 1.83
C ARG A 138 6.78 -10.21 0.81
N GLU A 139 6.69 -9.66 -0.39
CA GLU A 139 5.90 -10.21 -1.49
C GLU A 139 6.44 -11.59 -1.92
N GLN A 140 7.77 -11.75 -2.02
CA GLN A 140 8.37 -13.06 -2.30
C GLN A 140 8.14 -14.08 -1.19
N TYR A 141 7.99 -13.62 0.05
CA TYR A 141 7.75 -14.45 1.22
C TYR A 141 6.25 -14.72 1.47
N ARG A 142 5.36 -14.02 0.76
CA ARG A 142 3.90 -14.07 0.95
C ARG A 142 3.36 -15.50 1.01
N PHE A 143 3.78 -16.36 0.08
CA PHE A 143 3.32 -17.75 0.01
C PHE A 143 3.68 -18.59 1.25
N LEU A 144 4.72 -18.24 1.97
CA LEU A 144 5.14 -18.95 3.19
C LEU A 144 4.39 -18.42 4.42
N LEU A 145 4.06 -17.13 4.47
CA LEU A 145 3.20 -16.57 5.50
C LEU A 145 1.76 -17.13 5.43
N GLU A 146 1.36 -17.60 4.27
CA GLU A 146 0.03 -18.17 4.02
C GLU A 146 -0.08 -19.64 4.48
N GLU A 147 1.03 -20.35 4.71
CA GLU A 147 1.03 -21.72 5.25
C GLU A 147 0.62 -21.75 6.75
N GLU A 148 0.87 -20.68 7.51
CA GLU A 148 0.37 -20.48 8.87
C GLU A 148 -1.01 -19.79 8.81
N GLN A 149 -2.01 -20.44 8.22
CA GLN A 149 -3.30 -19.81 7.92
C GLN A 149 -4.03 -19.34 9.16
N PRO A 150 -4.37 -18.04 9.26
CA PRO A 150 -5.33 -17.58 10.23
C PRO A 150 -6.70 -18.21 9.96
N GLN A 151 -7.50 -18.35 10.97
CA GLN A 151 -8.90 -18.78 10.82
C GLN A 151 -9.59 -17.92 9.77
N LYS A 152 -10.11 -18.55 8.69
CA LYS A 152 -10.76 -17.84 7.60
C LYS A 152 -11.97 -17.05 8.11
N ILE A 153 -12.16 -15.88 7.54
CA ILE A 153 -13.27 -14.99 7.87
C ILE A 153 -14.54 -15.58 7.26
N GLN A 154 -15.51 -15.90 8.10
CA GLN A 154 -16.85 -16.27 7.67
C GLN A 154 -17.69 -15.01 7.48
N ALA A 155 -18.12 -14.74 6.25
CA ALA A 155 -18.92 -13.58 5.92
C ALA A 155 -19.99 -13.91 4.87
N ASP A 156 -21.24 -13.58 5.16
CA ASP A 156 -22.34 -13.71 4.18
C ASP A 156 -22.21 -12.69 3.04
N LYS A 157 -21.52 -11.58 3.27
CA LYS A 157 -21.32 -10.51 2.30
C LYS A 157 -19.85 -10.10 2.27
N ILE A 158 -19.29 -10.08 1.07
CA ILE A 158 -17.96 -9.53 0.79
C ILE A 158 -18.15 -8.33 -0.12
N TYR A 159 -17.68 -7.17 0.32
CA TYR A 159 -17.68 -5.94 -0.46
C TYR A 159 -16.32 -5.79 -1.12
N LEU A 160 -16.32 -5.55 -2.41
CA LEU A 160 -15.12 -5.33 -3.22
C LEU A 160 -15.32 -4.11 -4.09
N GLU A 161 -14.54 -3.08 -3.83
CA GLU A 161 -14.49 -1.88 -4.66
C GLU A 161 -13.14 -1.79 -5.36
N GLY A 162 -13.12 -1.26 -6.56
CA GLY A 162 -11.91 -1.07 -7.35
C GLY A 162 -11.97 0.23 -8.14
N ASP A 163 -10.84 0.96 -8.14
CA ASP A 163 -10.69 2.19 -8.91
C ASP A 163 -9.21 2.52 -9.10
N GLY A 164 -8.90 3.38 -10.06
CA GLY A 164 -7.56 3.83 -10.38
C GLY A 164 -7.24 5.24 -9.93
N VAL A 165 -6.03 5.45 -9.43
CA VAL A 165 -5.52 6.78 -9.10
C VAL A 165 -4.44 7.18 -10.09
N MET A 166 -4.74 8.11 -10.99
CA MET A 166 -3.75 8.64 -11.92
C MET A 166 -2.71 9.50 -11.20
N LEU A 167 -1.45 9.11 -11.26
CA LEU A 167 -0.30 9.81 -10.71
C LEU A 167 0.63 10.31 -11.81
N LYS A 168 1.22 11.48 -11.60
CA LYS A 168 2.30 11.99 -12.46
C LYS A 168 3.59 11.23 -12.16
N THR A 169 4.14 10.56 -13.18
CA THR A 169 5.35 9.74 -13.05
C THR A 169 6.42 10.13 -14.09
N THR A 170 7.65 9.66 -13.85
CA THR A 170 8.79 9.78 -14.75
C THR A 170 9.46 8.42 -14.91
N SER A 171 9.95 8.11 -16.12
CA SER A 171 10.71 6.89 -16.41
C SER A 171 12.22 7.04 -16.25
N GLY A 172 12.68 8.20 -15.77
CA GLY A 172 14.06 8.65 -15.83
C GLY A 172 14.24 9.62 -17.02
N GLY A 173 14.91 10.73 -16.79
CA GLY A 173 14.96 11.85 -17.74
C GLY A 173 13.74 12.78 -17.65
N ASP A 174 13.50 13.57 -18.69
CA ASP A 174 12.45 14.60 -18.71
C ASP A 174 11.07 14.10 -19.15
N GLU A 175 10.96 12.83 -19.54
CA GLU A 175 9.69 12.25 -19.96
C GLU A 175 8.73 12.13 -18.78
N ARG A 176 7.58 12.77 -18.94
CA ARG A 176 6.50 12.83 -17.95
C ARG A 176 5.29 12.10 -18.51
N HIS A 177 4.76 11.17 -17.74
CA HIS A 177 3.55 10.45 -18.10
C HIS A 177 2.65 10.26 -16.88
N ASN A 178 1.44 9.81 -17.13
CA ASN A 178 0.52 9.41 -16.07
C ASN A 178 0.58 7.89 -15.91
N THR A 179 0.72 7.43 -14.68
CA THR A 179 0.63 6.01 -14.34
C THR A 179 -0.60 5.78 -13.49
N ASP A 180 -1.39 4.79 -13.85
CA ASP A 180 -2.49 4.34 -13.02
C ASP A 180 -1.96 3.58 -11.81
N LEU A 181 -2.45 3.94 -10.64
CA LEU A 181 -2.22 3.25 -9.39
C LEU A 181 -3.49 2.46 -9.08
N ALA A 182 -3.49 1.18 -9.43
CA ALA A 182 -4.62 0.30 -9.18
C ALA A 182 -4.85 0.16 -7.68
N HIS A 183 -6.09 0.37 -7.24
CA HIS A 183 -6.48 0.31 -5.84
C HIS A 183 -7.75 -0.52 -5.68
N PHE A 184 -7.67 -1.58 -4.90
CA PHE A 184 -8.80 -2.42 -4.50
C PHE A 184 -9.03 -2.32 -3.00
N LEU A 185 -10.29 -2.32 -2.61
CA LEU A 185 -10.76 -2.31 -1.24
C LEU A 185 -11.65 -3.51 -0.99
N VAL A 186 -11.32 -4.31 0.01
CA VAL A 186 -12.15 -5.44 0.49
C VAL A 186 -12.62 -5.14 1.91
N HIS A 187 -13.88 -5.44 2.23
CA HIS A 187 -14.40 -5.42 3.58
C HIS A 187 -15.66 -6.29 3.73
N THR A 188 -16.12 -6.54 4.95
CA THR A 188 -17.31 -7.38 5.23
C THR A 188 -18.55 -6.57 5.63
N GLY A 189 -18.46 -5.26 5.58
CA GLY A 189 -19.55 -4.36 5.94
C GLY A 189 -19.08 -3.21 6.81
N THR A 190 -20.02 -2.59 7.52
CA THR A 190 -19.76 -1.43 8.36
C THR A 190 -20.26 -1.64 9.78
N LYS A 191 -19.54 -1.08 10.76
CA LYS A 191 -19.95 -1.00 12.17
C LYS A 191 -20.13 0.46 12.56
N LYS A 192 -21.29 0.78 13.15
CA LYS A 192 -21.55 2.12 13.71
C LYS A 192 -20.74 2.31 14.99
N VAL A 193 -19.93 3.38 15.04
CA VAL A 193 -19.10 3.73 16.20
C VAL A 193 -19.42 5.10 16.79
N GLY A 194 -20.42 5.81 16.24
CA GLY A 194 -20.88 7.10 16.73
C GLY A 194 -22.15 7.54 16.01
N LYS A 195 -22.70 8.73 16.33
CA LYS A 195 -23.98 9.22 15.81
C LYS A 195 -24.06 9.12 14.28
N ASN A 196 -23.01 9.59 13.56
CA ASN A 196 -22.92 9.54 12.10
C ASN A 196 -21.57 8.94 11.63
N ARG A 197 -20.93 8.12 12.46
CA ARG A 197 -19.62 7.57 12.15
C ARG A 197 -19.71 6.05 12.03
N TYR A 198 -19.20 5.55 10.91
CA TYR A 198 -19.08 4.12 10.61
C TYR A 198 -17.63 3.77 10.30
N ILE A 199 -17.22 2.58 10.66
CA ILE A 199 -15.93 1.99 10.29
C ILE A 199 -16.17 0.73 9.46
N LEU A 200 -15.27 0.45 8.52
CA LEU A 200 -15.30 -0.78 7.75
C LEU A 200 -14.80 -1.95 8.59
N GLN A 201 -15.49 -3.09 8.51
CA GLN A 201 -15.10 -4.32 9.20
C GLN A 201 -14.23 -5.18 8.29
N ASN A 202 -13.21 -5.84 8.84
CA ASN A 202 -12.26 -6.69 8.11
C ASN A 202 -11.73 -5.99 6.85
N LYS A 203 -11.39 -4.72 7.00
CA LYS A 203 -10.93 -3.86 5.91
C LYS A 203 -9.54 -4.26 5.46
N HIS A 204 -9.37 -4.48 4.14
CA HIS A 204 -8.08 -4.67 3.50
C HIS A 204 -7.98 -3.83 2.23
N GLU A 205 -6.84 -3.19 2.03
CA GLU A 205 -6.57 -2.34 0.85
C GLU A 205 -5.36 -2.90 0.10
N ILE A 206 -5.51 -3.09 -1.21
CA ILE A 206 -4.45 -3.53 -2.12
C ILE A 206 -4.18 -2.41 -3.11
N ILE A 207 -2.91 -2.01 -3.22
CA ILE A 207 -2.51 -0.90 -4.07
C ILE A 207 -1.21 -1.20 -4.80
N HIS A 208 -1.20 -1.03 -6.14
CA HIS A 208 -0.03 -1.31 -6.95
C HIS A 208 -0.03 -0.50 -8.25
N THR A 209 1.16 -0.13 -8.77
CA THR A 209 1.33 0.52 -10.08
C THR A 209 1.24 -0.44 -11.27
N ASN A 210 1.19 -1.75 -11.01
CA ASN A 210 0.89 -2.78 -11.99
C ASN A 210 -0.47 -3.38 -11.65
N TYR A 211 -1.42 -3.25 -12.56
CA TYR A 211 -2.80 -3.70 -12.37
C TYR A 211 -2.91 -5.23 -12.19
N GLU A 212 -2.16 -5.99 -13.00
CA GLU A 212 -2.21 -7.47 -12.91
C GLU A 212 -1.69 -7.96 -11.56
N THR A 213 -0.59 -7.38 -11.07
CA THR A 213 -0.08 -7.69 -9.73
C THR A 213 -1.09 -7.35 -8.63
N ALA A 214 -1.77 -6.19 -8.73
CA ALA A 214 -2.82 -5.84 -7.77
C ALA A 214 -3.99 -6.84 -7.79
N ARG A 215 -4.36 -7.31 -8.99
CA ARG A 215 -5.42 -8.29 -9.17
C ARG A 215 -5.03 -9.68 -8.64
N GLU A 216 -3.80 -10.10 -8.83
CA GLU A 216 -3.26 -11.33 -8.25
C GLU A 216 -3.24 -11.26 -6.72
N GLU A 217 -2.70 -10.18 -6.13
CA GLU A 217 -2.72 -9.93 -4.67
C GLU A 217 -4.16 -9.99 -4.13
N LEU A 218 -5.14 -9.44 -4.87
CA LEU A 218 -6.55 -9.46 -4.49
C LEU A 218 -7.14 -10.87 -4.47
N LEU A 219 -6.89 -11.65 -5.52
CA LEU A 219 -7.40 -13.03 -5.60
C LEU A 219 -6.81 -13.91 -4.50
N ASP A 220 -5.49 -13.79 -4.27
CA ASP A 220 -4.81 -14.52 -3.21
C ASP A 220 -5.36 -14.12 -1.82
N TYR A 221 -5.55 -12.82 -1.59
CA TYR A 221 -6.12 -12.35 -0.33
C TYR A 221 -7.53 -12.91 -0.10
N LEU A 222 -8.41 -12.83 -1.10
CA LEU A 222 -9.78 -13.33 -0.97
C LEU A 222 -9.81 -14.85 -0.77
N TYR A 223 -8.99 -15.60 -1.51
CA TYR A 223 -8.93 -17.06 -1.41
C TYR A 223 -8.41 -17.54 -0.05
N ASN A 224 -7.38 -16.88 0.47
CA ASN A 224 -6.71 -17.32 1.70
C ASN A 224 -7.42 -16.85 2.97
N HIS A 225 -8.07 -15.68 2.94
CA HIS A 225 -8.64 -15.08 4.16
C HIS A 225 -10.15 -15.26 4.31
N PHE A 226 -10.87 -15.72 3.29
CA PHE A 226 -12.31 -15.87 3.36
C PHE A 226 -12.76 -17.32 3.19
N GLU A 227 -13.72 -17.72 3.99
CA GLU A 227 -14.47 -18.96 3.77
C GLU A 227 -15.65 -18.68 2.82
N ILE A 228 -15.51 -19.13 1.58
CA ILE A 228 -16.53 -18.95 0.55
C ILE A 228 -17.56 -20.08 0.64
N THR A 229 -18.81 -19.72 0.82
CA THR A 229 -19.95 -20.66 0.89
C THR A 229 -20.99 -20.33 -0.17
N ASP A 230 -21.98 -21.22 -0.35
CA ASP A 230 -23.12 -21.01 -1.25
C ASP A 230 -24.00 -19.79 -0.86
N LYS A 231 -23.88 -19.32 0.39
CA LYS A 231 -24.59 -18.13 0.90
C LYS A 231 -23.84 -16.85 0.60
N THR A 232 -22.53 -16.93 0.37
CA THR A 232 -21.66 -15.76 0.18
C THR A 232 -22.13 -14.92 -1.00
N LEU A 233 -22.44 -13.65 -0.74
CA LEU A 233 -22.77 -12.63 -1.73
C LEU A 233 -21.58 -11.70 -1.93
N LEU A 234 -21.06 -11.66 -3.16
CA LEU A 234 -20.08 -10.65 -3.56
C LEU A 234 -20.82 -9.38 -3.99
N ILE A 235 -20.53 -8.25 -3.33
CA ILE A 235 -21.04 -6.93 -3.66
C ILE A 235 -19.90 -6.12 -4.20
N THR A 236 -20.00 -5.63 -5.45
CA THR A 236 -18.93 -4.87 -6.09
C THR A 236 -19.40 -3.49 -6.50
N ASN A 237 -18.49 -2.51 -6.45
CA ASN A 237 -18.75 -1.13 -6.85
C ASN A 237 -17.53 -0.57 -7.59
N SER A 238 -17.77 0.17 -8.67
CA SER A 238 -16.75 0.87 -9.45
C SER A 238 -17.33 1.95 -10.35
N ASP A 239 -16.48 2.77 -10.94
CA ASP A 239 -16.86 3.76 -11.96
C ASP A 239 -17.10 3.15 -13.35
N ASN A 240 -16.95 1.83 -13.51
CA ASN A 240 -16.93 1.10 -14.79
C ASN A 240 -15.79 1.52 -15.74
N GLY A 241 -14.72 2.08 -15.20
CA GLY A 241 -13.50 2.39 -15.94
C GLY A 241 -12.77 1.14 -16.43
N LYS A 242 -11.76 1.36 -17.30
CA LYS A 242 -10.91 0.27 -17.81
C LYS A 242 -10.22 -0.46 -16.65
N GLY A 243 -10.38 -1.79 -16.58
CA GLY A 243 -9.86 -2.62 -15.48
C GLY A 243 -10.84 -2.81 -14.32
N TYR A 244 -11.92 -2.02 -14.23
CA TYR A 244 -12.88 -2.06 -13.11
C TYR A 244 -14.32 -2.24 -13.59
N THR A 245 -14.48 -2.91 -14.73
CA THR A 245 -15.80 -3.20 -15.30
C THR A 245 -16.48 -4.36 -14.57
N LYS A 246 -17.78 -4.43 -14.67
CA LYS A 246 -18.58 -5.58 -14.19
C LYS A 246 -18.02 -6.93 -14.63
N ARG A 247 -17.50 -7.03 -15.87
CA ARG A 247 -16.92 -8.25 -16.42
C ARG A 247 -15.71 -8.71 -15.60
N VAL A 248 -14.82 -7.79 -15.22
CA VAL A 248 -13.65 -8.10 -14.36
C VAL A 248 -14.09 -8.67 -13.02
N PHE A 249 -15.09 -8.06 -12.38
CA PHE A 249 -15.61 -8.58 -11.11
C PHE A 249 -16.34 -9.93 -11.26
N GLN A 250 -16.94 -10.19 -12.42
CA GLN A 250 -17.50 -11.51 -12.73
C GLN A 250 -16.41 -12.58 -12.90
N GLU A 251 -15.26 -12.22 -13.46
CA GLU A 251 -14.10 -13.12 -13.57
C GLU A 251 -13.54 -13.44 -12.18
N ILE A 252 -13.41 -12.43 -11.28
CA ILE A 252 -13.01 -12.62 -9.88
C ILE A 252 -14.01 -13.54 -9.15
N LYS A 253 -15.31 -13.27 -9.31
CA LYS A 253 -16.38 -14.12 -8.78
C LYS A 253 -16.22 -15.59 -9.19
N LYS A 254 -15.97 -15.84 -10.50
CA LYS A 254 -15.77 -17.19 -11.05
C LYS A 254 -14.53 -17.86 -10.48
N ALA A 255 -13.42 -17.13 -10.40
CA ALA A 255 -12.15 -17.64 -9.86
C ALA A 255 -12.29 -18.12 -8.41
N LEU A 256 -13.15 -17.46 -7.62
CA LEU A 256 -13.42 -17.77 -6.22
C LEU A 256 -14.58 -18.78 -6.02
N GLY A 257 -15.28 -19.18 -7.08
CA GLY A 257 -16.45 -20.09 -6.97
C GLY A 257 -17.68 -19.45 -6.33
N ILE A 258 -17.76 -18.12 -6.20
CA ILE A 258 -18.89 -17.42 -5.59
C ILE A 258 -20.11 -17.51 -6.51
N LYS A 259 -21.28 -17.89 -5.97
CA LYS A 259 -22.52 -18.05 -6.76
C LYS A 259 -23.30 -16.75 -6.93
N LYS A 260 -23.33 -15.88 -5.92
CA LYS A 260 -24.16 -14.67 -5.88
C LYS A 260 -23.30 -13.42 -6.06
N HIS A 261 -23.75 -12.49 -6.93
CA HIS A 261 -23.01 -11.26 -7.21
C HIS A 261 -23.96 -10.11 -7.53
N GLU A 262 -23.76 -8.99 -6.86
CA GLU A 262 -24.40 -7.73 -7.15
C GLU A 262 -23.31 -6.70 -7.50
N HIS A 263 -23.48 -6.07 -8.68
CA HIS A 263 -22.56 -5.01 -9.12
C HIS A 263 -23.28 -3.67 -9.16
N PHE A 264 -22.60 -2.64 -8.67
CA PHE A 264 -23.09 -1.26 -8.64
C PHE A 264 -22.16 -0.36 -9.45
N TRP A 265 -22.74 0.52 -10.22
CA TRP A 265 -22.03 1.66 -10.76
C TRP A 265 -21.91 2.71 -9.64
N ASP A 266 -20.67 3.21 -9.40
CA ASP A 266 -20.45 4.17 -8.34
C ASP A 266 -21.33 5.40 -8.48
N ALA A 267 -22.14 5.64 -7.46
CA ALA A 267 -23.20 6.68 -7.50
C ALA A 267 -22.61 8.10 -7.56
N TYR A 268 -21.44 8.32 -6.94
CA TYR A 268 -20.79 9.63 -6.98
C TYR A 268 -20.33 9.96 -8.40
N HIS A 269 -19.60 9.07 -9.03
CA HIS A 269 -19.11 9.23 -10.40
C HIS A 269 -20.24 9.28 -11.43
N LEU A 270 -21.27 8.46 -11.23
CA LEU A 270 -22.47 8.50 -12.08
C LEU A 270 -23.16 9.87 -12.00
N ASN A 271 -23.43 10.36 -10.79
CA ASN A 271 -24.07 11.65 -10.59
C ASN A 271 -23.23 12.80 -11.15
N GLU A 272 -21.91 12.74 -10.99
CA GLU A 272 -21.00 13.73 -11.57
C GLU A 272 -21.06 13.71 -13.11
N GLN A 273 -21.04 12.53 -13.74
CA GLN A 273 -21.16 12.39 -15.20
C GLN A 273 -22.49 12.93 -15.69
N VAL A 274 -23.60 12.60 -15.06
CA VAL A 274 -24.95 13.11 -15.40
C VAL A 274 -25.02 14.62 -15.24
N LYS A 275 -24.50 15.14 -14.12
CA LYS A 275 -24.45 16.59 -13.86
C LYS A 275 -23.63 17.32 -14.92
N ASN A 276 -22.46 16.84 -15.24
CA ASN A 276 -21.57 17.46 -16.24
C ASN A 276 -22.16 17.40 -17.63
N PHE A 277 -22.83 16.30 -17.98
CA PHE A 277 -23.49 16.15 -19.27
C PHE A 277 -24.69 17.10 -19.42
N LEU A 278 -25.53 17.21 -18.38
CA LEU A 278 -26.75 18.04 -18.40
C LEU A 278 -26.51 19.51 -18.04
N LYS A 279 -25.27 19.93 -17.82
CA LYS A 279 -24.92 21.29 -17.36
C LYS A 279 -25.36 22.39 -18.35
N SER A 280 -25.33 22.11 -19.64
CA SER A 280 -25.73 23.05 -20.73
C SER A 280 -27.23 23.03 -21.03
N TYR A 281 -28.01 22.17 -20.40
CA TYR A 281 -29.43 22.01 -20.60
C TYR A 281 -30.25 22.57 -19.41
N PRO A 282 -31.55 22.80 -19.59
CA PRO A 282 -32.42 23.33 -18.52
C PRO A 282 -32.36 22.52 -17.22
N GLU A 283 -32.24 23.20 -16.09
CA GLU A 283 -32.11 22.58 -14.75
C GLU A 283 -33.21 21.53 -14.42
N PRO A 284 -34.49 21.71 -14.83
CA PRO A 284 -35.51 20.69 -14.61
C PRO A 284 -35.18 19.32 -15.16
N LEU A 285 -34.47 19.26 -16.30
CA LEU A 285 -34.03 17.98 -16.90
C LEU A 285 -33.01 17.27 -16.01
N GLN A 286 -32.06 18.02 -15.42
CA GLN A 286 -31.09 17.46 -14.48
C GLN A 286 -31.78 16.88 -13.25
N ASN A 287 -32.73 17.64 -12.64
CA ASN A 287 -33.49 17.20 -11.49
C ASN A 287 -34.32 15.95 -11.79
N LEU A 288 -34.93 15.90 -12.98
CA LEU A 288 -35.71 14.75 -13.43
C LEU A 288 -34.82 13.51 -13.67
N ALA A 289 -33.61 13.69 -14.24
CA ALA A 289 -32.64 12.62 -14.41
C ALA A 289 -32.19 12.03 -13.06
N PHE A 290 -31.88 12.85 -12.06
CA PHE A 290 -31.55 12.37 -10.72
C PHE A 290 -32.71 11.62 -10.07
N LYS A 291 -33.96 12.13 -10.20
CA LYS A 291 -35.14 11.43 -9.73
C LYS A 291 -35.32 10.07 -10.41
N ALA A 292 -35.10 10.01 -11.74
CA ALA A 292 -35.16 8.75 -12.50
C ALA A 292 -34.14 7.73 -12.03
N LEU A 293 -32.90 8.15 -11.75
CA LEU A 293 -31.86 7.28 -11.21
C LEU A 293 -32.18 6.81 -9.78
N GLN A 294 -32.60 7.71 -8.89
CA GLN A 294 -32.95 7.39 -7.49
C GLN A 294 -34.12 6.40 -7.39
N THR A 295 -35.10 6.53 -8.27
CA THR A 295 -36.29 5.66 -8.32
C THR A 295 -36.11 4.48 -9.27
N HIS A 296 -34.98 4.42 -9.99
CA HIS A 296 -34.67 3.43 -11.01
C HIS A 296 -35.74 3.31 -12.11
N ARG A 297 -36.28 4.44 -12.56
CA ARG A 297 -37.32 4.54 -13.61
C ARG A 297 -36.65 4.84 -14.96
N LYS A 298 -36.53 3.79 -15.79
CA LYS A 298 -35.92 3.89 -17.12
C LYS A 298 -36.76 4.73 -18.07
N ASP A 299 -38.08 4.64 -17.97
CA ASP A 299 -39.04 5.44 -18.74
C ASP A 299 -38.83 6.95 -18.52
N LEU A 300 -38.73 7.36 -17.26
CA LEU A 300 -38.53 8.76 -16.88
C LEU A 300 -37.17 9.27 -17.39
N LEU A 301 -36.12 8.42 -17.32
CA LEU A 301 -34.80 8.75 -17.86
C LEU A 301 -34.85 8.87 -19.39
N SER A 302 -35.60 7.99 -20.09
CA SER A 302 -35.80 8.09 -21.54
C SER A 302 -36.43 9.44 -21.92
N THR A 303 -37.50 9.86 -21.22
CA THR A 303 -38.14 11.17 -21.46
C THR A 303 -37.12 12.32 -21.35
N VAL A 304 -36.22 12.28 -20.35
CA VAL A 304 -35.18 13.31 -20.22
C VAL A 304 -34.26 13.32 -21.45
N PHE A 305 -33.79 12.14 -21.90
CA PHE A 305 -32.88 12.05 -23.05
C PHE A 305 -33.57 12.39 -24.36
N ASP A 306 -34.84 12.02 -24.56
CA ASP A 306 -35.60 12.36 -25.75
C ASP A 306 -35.81 13.90 -25.83
N THR A 307 -36.05 14.57 -24.67
CA THR A 307 -36.10 16.02 -24.58
C THR A 307 -34.72 16.66 -24.87
N VAL A 308 -33.65 16.13 -24.33
CA VAL A 308 -32.27 16.62 -24.59
C VAL A 308 -31.97 16.51 -26.07
N GLU A 309 -32.31 15.39 -26.72
CA GLU A 309 -32.08 15.16 -28.15
C GLU A 309 -32.75 16.24 -29.02
N SER A 310 -33.97 16.67 -28.65
CA SER A 310 -34.66 17.73 -29.37
C SER A 310 -34.03 19.11 -29.22
N LEU A 311 -33.12 19.31 -28.28
CA LEU A 311 -32.44 20.57 -28.00
C LEU A 311 -31.04 20.65 -28.58
N ILE A 312 -30.52 19.55 -29.14
CA ILE A 312 -29.16 19.47 -29.73
C ILE A 312 -29.09 20.31 -31.02
N GLN A 313 -28.00 21.06 -31.15
CA GLN A 313 -27.82 22.00 -32.27
C GLN A 313 -26.64 21.66 -33.19
N SER A 314 -25.77 20.71 -32.82
CA SER A 314 -24.59 20.33 -33.62
C SER A 314 -24.34 18.84 -33.65
N ASP A 315 -23.70 18.36 -34.72
CA ASP A 315 -23.31 16.95 -34.87
C ASP A 315 -22.35 16.49 -33.77
N GLU A 316 -21.39 17.34 -33.33
CA GLU A 316 -20.47 17.02 -32.26
C GLU A 316 -21.19 16.85 -30.90
N GLU A 317 -22.22 17.64 -30.69
CA GLU A 317 -23.07 17.53 -29.48
C GLU A 317 -23.90 16.24 -29.56
N TYR A 318 -24.42 15.90 -30.74
CA TYR A 318 -25.17 14.68 -30.98
C TYR A 318 -24.32 13.44 -30.74
N ASP A 319 -23.08 13.39 -31.22
CA ASP A 319 -22.19 12.26 -31.00
C ASP A 319 -21.87 12.04 -29.52
N ARG A 320 -21.61 13.14 -28.78
CA ARG A 320 -21.42 13.08 -27.32
C ARG A 320 -22.66 12.61 -26.58
N PHE A 321 -23.82 13.11 -26.97
CA PHE A 321 -25.13 12.72 -26.43
C PHE A 321 -25.38 11.22 -26.65
N TYR A 322 -25.22 10.76 -27.90
CA TYR A 322 -25.47 9.38 -28.26
C TYR A 322 -24.58 8.42 -27.48
N ALA A 323 -23.29 8.72 -27.42
CA ALA A 323 -22.33 7.91 -26.67
C ALA A 323 -22.68 7.84 -25.16
N PHE A 324 -23.05 8.97 -24.55
CA PHE A 324 -23.42 9.01 -23.15
C PHE A 324 -24.76 8.28 -22.88
N ARG A 325 -25.77 8.51 -23.70
CA ARG A 325 -27.07 7.81 -23.65
C ARG A 325 -26.85 6.30 -23.76
N GLN A 326 -26.12 5.85 -24.76
CA GLN A 326 -25.84 4.43 -24.98
C GLN A 326 -25.12 3.81 -23.77
N LYS A 327 -24.07 4.46 -23.25
CA LYS A 327 -23.36 4.01 -22.06
C LYS A 327 -24.30 3.86 -20.86
N LEU A 328 -25.09 4.86 -20.57
CA LEU A 328 -25.98 4.89 -19.40
C LEU A 328 -27.09 3.84 -19.51
N PHE A 329 -27.71 3.69 -20.68
CA PHE A 329 -28.78 2.72 -20.87
C PHE A 329 -28.30 1.27 -20.91
N ASN A 330 -27.11 1.01 -21.45
CA ASN A 330 -26.48 -0.32 -21.42
C ASN A 330 -26.15 -0.78 -20.00
N HIS A 331 -25.80 0.17 -19.14
CA HIS A 331 -25.43 -0.08 -17.73
C HIS A 331 -26.54 0.33 -16.75
N PHE A 332 -27.77 0.58 -17.22
CA PHE A 332 -28.84 1.07 -16.35
C PHE A 332 -29.15 0.12 -15.18
N LYS A 333 -29.00 -1.19 -15.38
CA LYS A 333 -29.20 -2.18 -14.31
C LYS A 333 -28.25 -1.97 -13.12
N GLU A 334 -27.01 -1.54 -13.39
CA GLU A 334 -26.00 -1.29 -12.37
C GLU A 334 -26.28 0.01 -11.57
N THR A 335 -27.09 0.93 -12.09
CA THR A 335 -27.46 2.17 -11.39
C THR A 335 -28.54 1.98 -10.33
N LYS A 336 -29.18 0.79 -10.27
CA LYS A 336 -30.25 0.52 -9.30
C LYS A 336 -29.73 0.66 -7.86
N PRO A 337 -30.30 1.59 -7.05
CA PRO A 337 -29.84 1.84 -5.69
C PRO A 337 -29.85 0.59 -4.80
N PRO A 338 -28.91 0.47 -3.85
CA PRO A 338 -28.81 -0.69 -2.95
C PRO A 338 -30.11 -0.98 -2.21
N LYS A 339 -30.82 0.03 -1.72
CA LYS A 339 -32.10 -0.09 -1.02
C LYS A 339 -33.15 -0.81 -1.86
N LEU A 340 -33.21 -0.54 -3.17
CA LEU A 340 -34.14 -1.19 -4.10
C LEU A 340 -33.74 -2.64 -4.44
N ARG A 341 -32.56 -3.09 -3.99
CA ARG A 341 -32.09 -4.47 -4.08
C ARG A 341 -32.10 -5.19 -2.72
N GLY A 342 -32.72 -4.59 -1.68
CA GLY A 342 -32.76 -5.14 -0.32
C GLY A 342 -31.40 -5.08 0.40
N LEU A 343 -30.51 -4.19 -0.02
CA LEU A 343 -29.16 -4.03 0.55
C LEU A 343 -29.03 -2.67 1.27
N SER A 344 -28.15 -2.62 2.27
CA SER A 344 -27.74 -1.36 2.88
C SER A 344 -26.89 -0.56 1.89
N SER A 345 -27.08 0.75 1.84
CA SER A 345 -26.20 1.65 1.10
C SER A 345 -24.87 1.92 1.83
N GLN A 346 -24.80 1.58 3.11
CA GLN A 346 -23.59 1.80 3.90
C GLN A 346 -22.52 0.76 3.53
N GLY A 347 -21.33 1.24 3.28
CA GLY A 347 -20.21 0.42 2.84
C GLY A 347 -20.16 0.18 1.32
N ILE A 348 -20.99 0.85 0.51
CA ILE A 348 -20.91 0.87 -0.95
C ILE A 348 -20.57 2.29 -1.41
N GLY A 349 -19.61 2.44 -2.34
CA GLY A 349 -19.13 3.73 -2.83
C GLY A 349 -18.23 4.45 -1.82
N VAL A 350 -17.42 3.72 -1.09
CA VAL A 350 -16.50 4.29 -0.09
C VAL A 350 -15.08 4.49 -0.63
N MET A 351 -14.80 4.07 -1.87
CA MET A 351 -13.48 4.08 -2.49
C MET A 351 -12.85 5.48 -2.56
N GLU A 352 -13.63 6.51 -2.93
CA GLU A 352 -13.14 7.90 -2.98
C GLU A 352 -12.55 8.35 -1.63
N SER A 353 -13.18 7.95 -0.52
CA SER A 353 -12.67 8.25 0.82
C SER A 353 -11.34 7.54 1.13
N GLN A 354 -11.09 6.38 0.51
CA GLN A 354 -9.83 5.65 0.65
C GLN A 354 -8.74 6.29 -0.24
N HIS A 355 -9.10 6.72 -1.45
CA HIS A 355 -8.19 7.44 -2.35
C HIS A 355 -7.60 8.69 -1.71
N ARG A 356 -8.38 9.45 -0.94
CA ARG A 356 -7.91 10.68 -0.26
C ARG A 356 -6.67 10.46 0.60
N LYS A 357 -6.49 9.29 1.19
CA LYS A 357 -5.30 8.95 1.98
C LYS A 357 -4.03 9.02 1.17
N VAL A 358 -4.09 8.53 -0.08
CA VAL A 358 -2.98 8.46 -1.02
C VAL A 358 -2.83 9.78 -1.77
N THR A 359 -3.94 10.30 -2.32
CA THR A 359 -3.94 11.50 -3.16
C THR A 359 -3.51 12.73 -2.40
N TYR A 360 -3.88 12.87 -1.12
CA TYR A 360 -3.43 13.97 -0.26
C TYR A 360 -1.91 14.10 -0.19
N ARG A 361 -1.20 12.96 -0.15
CA ARG A 361 0.27 12.94 -0.11
C ARG A 361 0.89 12.97 -1.51
N MET A 362 0.26 12.31 -2.49
CA MET A 362 0.91 11.99 -3.76
C MET A 362 0.43 12.81 -4.96
N LYS A 363 -0.74 13.49 -4.86
CA LYS A 363 -1.28 14.40 -5.90
C LYS A 363 -1.24 15.86 -5.41
N HIS A 364 -1.45 16.77 -6.31
CA HIS A 364 -1.68 18.20 -6.06
C HIS A 364 -0.54 18.98 -5.35
N ARG A 365 0.67 18.39 -5.27
CA ARG A 365 1.85 19.04 -4.63
C ARG A 365 3.00 19.26 -5.61
N GLY A 366 2.74 19.25 -6.93
CA GLY A 366 3.75 19.47 -7.96
C GLY A 366 4.84 18.39 -8.04
N MET A 367 4.59 17.20 -7.47
CA MET A 367 5.57 16.11 -7.43
C MET A 367 5.39 15.16 -8.60
N TYR A 368 6.53 14.64 -9.07
CA TYR A 368 6.61 13.53 -9.99
C TYR A 368 7.27 12.34 -9.28
N TRP A 369 6.81 11.15 -9.57
CA TRP A 369 7.26 9.92 -8.94
C TRP A 369 7.93 9.00 -9.95
N SER A 370 8.99 8.30 -9.56
CA SER A 370 9.34 7.09 -10.30
C SER A 370 8.25 6.03 -10.07
N VAL A 371 7.95 5.19 -11.06
CA VAL A 371 6.88 4.17 -10.95
C VAL A 371 7.08 3.28 -9.70
N LYS A 372 8.31 2.78 -9.48
CA LYS A 372 8.65 2.00 -8.27
C LYS A 372 8.50 2.82 -6.97
N GLY A 373 8.88 4.10 -7.00
CA GLY A 373 8.75 5.00 -5.85
C GLY A 373 7.30 5.32 -5.53
N ALA A 374 6.44 5.46 -6.55
CA ALA A 374 5.00 5.64 -6.38
C ALA A 374 4.35 4.43 -5.68
N CYS A 375 4.65 3.22 -6.15
CA CYS A 375 4.17 1.99 -5.54
C CYS A 375 4.60 1.86 -4.07
N ALA A 376 5.89 2.05 -3.79
CA ALA A 376 6.42 1.97 -2.43
C ALA A 376 5.78 3.01 -1.51
N MET A 377 5.63 4.26 -1.97
CA MET A 377 5.02 5.34 -1.19
C MET A 377 3.55 5.05 -0.90
N ALA A 378 2.77 4.58 -1.87
CA ALA A 378 1.38 4.23 -1.68
C ALA A 378 1.21 3.10 -0.65
N LYS A 379 1.97 2.02 -0.78
CA LYS A 379 1.99 0.91 0.20
C LYS A 379 2.42 1.38 1.60
N MET A 380 3.42 2.27 1.70
CA MET A 380 3.82 2.87 2.98
C MET A 380 2.69 3.67 3.64
N ILE A 381 1.99 4.50 2.86
CA ILE A 381 0.86 5.29 3.35
C ILE A 381 -0.22 4.38 3.94
N LEU A 382 -0.55 3.28 3.27
CA LEU A 382 -1.56 2.34 3.76
C LEU A 382 -1.11 1.65 5.05
N LEU A 383 0.12 1.13 5.11
CA LEU A 383 0.64 0.47 6.33
C LEU A 383 0.79 1.43 7.51
N GLU A 384 1.23 2.68 7.28
CA GLU A 384 1.33 3.67 8.34
C GLU A 384 -0.04 4.04 8.92
N ARG A 385 -1.11 3.99 8.12
CA ARG A 385 -2.49 4.26 8.55
C ARG A 385 -3.08 3.21 9.49
N ILE A 386 -2.52 2.01 9.49
CA ILE A 386 -2.92 0.88 10.33
C ILE A 386 -1.81 0.48 11.32
N ASP A 387 -0.83 1.37 11.51
CA ASP A 387 0.32 1.20 12.42
C ASP A 387 1.14 -0.09 12.17
N GLN A 388 1.17 -0.57 10.92
CA GLN A 388 1.92 -1.78 10.51
C GLN A 388 3.22 -1.50 9.75
N LEU A 389 3.62 -0.23 9.59
CA LEU A 389 4.87 0.07 8.89
C LEU A 389 6.09 -0.40 9.68
N GLU A 390 6.04 -0.39 11.00
CA GLU A 390 7.10 -0.92 11.88
C GLU A 390 7.27 -2.42 11.72
N GLU A 391 6.17 -3.17 11.59
CA GLU A 391 6.17 -4.61 11.32
C GLU A 391 6.87 -4.94 9.99
N LEU A 392 6.72 -4.09 8.96
CA LEU A 392 7.47 -4.24 7.72
C LEU A 392 8.98 -4.15 7.94
N PHE A 393 9.44 -3.25 8.84
CA PHE A 393 10.87 -2.99 9.07
C PHE A 393 11.51 -3.97 10.05
N PHE A 394 10.79 -4.40 11.08
CA PHE A 394 11.34 -5.15 12.22
C PHE A 394 10.62 -6.45 12.53
N GLY A 395 9.54 -6.79 11.81
CA GLY A 395 8.76 -8.00 12.05
C GLY A 395 9.56 -9.29 11.88
N ASP A 396 9.11 -10.34 12.56
CA ASP A 396 9.76 -11.67 12.55
C ASP A 396 9.81 -12.31 11.15
N TRP A 397 8.90 -11.93 10.25
CA TRP A 397 8.89 -12.36 8.85
C TRP A 397 10.27 -12.19 8.17
N ARG A 398 11.07 -11.20 8.59
CA ARG A 398 12.40 -10.95 8.03
C ARG A 398 13.39 -12.05 8.36
N ARG A 399 13.35 -12.60 9.58
CA ARG A 399 14.18 -13.74 9.99
C ARG A 399 13.76 -15.00 9.24
N GLN A 400 12.46 -15.23 9.15
CA GLN A 400 11.87 -16.34 8.42
C GLN A 400 12.20 -16.26 6.93
N TYR A 401 12.11 -15.09 6.31
CA TYR A 401 12.52 -14.85 4.92
C TYR A 401 14.01 -15.16 4.71
N GLN A 402 14.91 -14.74 5.60
CA GLN A 402 16.34 -15.05 5.50
C GLN A 402 16.59 -16.56 5.60
N TYR A 403 15.94 -17.23 6.54
CA TYR A 403 16.00 -18.68 6.68
C TYR A 403 15.51 -19.39 5.41
N TYR A 404 14.40 -18.95 4.85
CA TYR A 404 13.87 -19.46 3.59
C TYR A 404 14.83 -19.27 2.41
N GLN A 405 15.47 -18.11 2.29
CA GLN A 405 16.43 -17.85 1.23
C GLN A 405 17.64 -18.80 1.31
N VAL A 406 18.14 -19.05 2.52
CA VAL A 406 19.24 -20.00 2.74
C VAL A 406 18.84 -21.42 2.35
N ASN A 407 17.64 -21.86 2.78
CA ASN A 407 17.15 -23.20 2.50
C ASN A 407 16.77 -23.38 1.03
N ARG A 408 16.28 -22.35 0.35
CA ARG A 408 16.02 -22.37 -1.11
C ARG A 408 17.31 -22.57 -1.91
N LEU A 409 18.39 -21.95 -1.50
CA LEU A 409 19.71 -22.18 -2.11
C LEU A 409 20.17 -23.62 -1.91
N SER A 410 19.94 -24.20 -0.73
CA SER A 410 20.26 -25.60 -0.44
C SER A 410 19.38 -26.57 -1.23
N ALA A 411 18.10 -26.30 -1.35
CA ALA A 411 17.15 -27.07 -2.17
C ALA A 411 17.49 -27.00 -3.67
N GLY A 412 17.97 -25.84 -4.15
CA GLY A 412 18.47 -25.69 -5.52
C GLY A 412 19.66 -26.62 -5.83
N HIS A 413 20.53 -26.86 -4.87
CA HIS A 413 21.59 -27.86 -4.97
C HIS A 413 21.04 -29.29 -5.07
N LEU A 414 20.03 -29.63 -4.30
CA LEU A 414 19.35 -30.93 -4.34
C LEU A 414 18.60 -31.15 -5.65
N VAL A 415 17.95 -30.14 -6.20
CA VAL A 415 17.25 -30.22 -7.50
C VAL A 415 18.23 -30.43 -8.65
N ASN A 416 19.43 -29.84 -8.60
CA ASN A 416 20.46 -30.06 -9.60
C ASN A 416 21.10 -31.49 -9.53
N HIS A 417 21.04 -32.13 -8.33
CA HIS A 417 21.50 -33.52 -8.17
C HIS A 417 20.42 -34.56 -8.48
N TYR A 418 19.14 -34.17 -8.41
CA TYR A 418 17.96 -35.03 -8.68
C TYR A 418 16.98 -34.36 -9.63
N PRO A 419 17.30 -34.18 -10.92
CA PRO A 419 16.48 -33.35 -11.84
C PRO A 419 15.09 -33.90 -12.14
N HIS A 420 14.75 -35.10 -11.69
CA HIS A 420 13.48 -35.75 -12.10
C HIS A 420 12.38 -35.86 -11.02
N LYS A 421 12.54 -35.31 -9.82
CA LYS A 421 11.52 -35.47 -8.75
C LYS A 421 11.01 -34.20 -8.06
N ALA A 422 11.38 -33.01 -8.49
CA ALA A 422 10.85 -31.77 -7.93
C ALA A 422 10.17 -30.94 -9.01
N VAL A 423 9.15 -31.49 -9.67
CA VAL A 423 8.15 -30.65 -10.36
C VAL A 423 7.18 -30.17 -9.28
N ILE A 424 7.56 -29.11 -8.59
CA ILE A 424 6.57 -28.22 -7.98
C ILE A 424 5.80 -27.67 -9.18
N ARG A 425 4.64 -28.24 -9.47
CA ARG A 425 3.69 -27.71 -10.43
C ARG A 425 3.35 -26.32 -10.00
N LYS A 426 4.02 -25.30 -10.58
CA LYS A 426 3.38 -24.02 -10.79
C LYS A 426 2.12 -24.35 -11.58
N LYS A 427 0.98 -24.44 -10.94
CA LYS A 427 -0.30 -24.29 -11.61
C LYS A 427 -0.29 -22.86 -12.14
N ARG A 428 0.26 -22.65 -13.33
CA ARG A 428 -0.16 -21.57 -14.18
C ARG A 428 -1.64 -21.81 -14.39
N ILE A 429 -2.45 -21.02 -13.72
CA ILE A 429 -3.80 -20.78 -14.19
C ILE A 429 -3.59 -19.94 -15.45
N LEU A 430 -3.52 -20.63 -16.60
CA LEU A 430 -3.61 -20.02 -17.91
C LEU A 430 -5.02 -19.46 -18.06
N TRP A 431 -5.10 -18.16 -18.24
CA TRP A 431 -6.23 -17.48 -18.85
C TRP A 431 -5.74 -16.62 -20.01
#